data_fe136d6438ef9d81a9ac5286822a1b6f
#
_entry.id   fe136d6438ef9d81a9ac5286822a1b6f
#
_cell.length_a   1.000
_cell.length_b   1.000
_cell.length_c   1.000
_cell.angle_alpha   90.00
_cell.angle_beta   90.00
_cell.angle_gamma   90.00
#
_symmetry.space_group_name_H-M   'P 1'
#
loop_
_entity.id
_entity.type
_entity.pdbx_description
1 polymer ?
#
loop_
_entity_poly.entity_id
_entity_poly.type
_entity_poly.pdbx_seq_one_letter_code
_entity_poly.pdbx_strand_id
1 'polypeptide(L)'
;MKKTLIAILMLCVSIMATAQPKEKIVEDGGTGVYKAIMKEEPNLPAHTVFVPQDLSAFSQAHPLPVLVWGNGACTNSPWEHFKFLNEIASHGYLVVATGHIPMEEEPWQGPMSTTQQQIESIDWALAQNANSKSPYYQKIDVKNICAAGMSCGGLQTLYNCADPRITTMMICNSGLFKQSNAAQAVGGMPMPEKSKLEEIHTPVIYILGGTEDIAYENGMDDFHLIHHVPACVVNYPVGHGGTYRQPHGGEFSPIAIAWLDWQLKDNQQAAKMFQGQYPGILQRKGWTIEKNNMFEK
;
A
#
# COMPACT_ATOMS: atom_id res chain seq x y z
N MET A 1 53.00 51.46 -29.34
CA MET A 1 52.51 50.06 -29.53
C MET A 1 51.66 49.67 -28.33
N LYS A 2 50.33 49.76 -28.48
CA LYS A 2 49.37 49.41 -27.41
C LYS A 2 49.01 47.93 -27.61
N LYS A 3 49.27 47.08 -26.64
CA LYS A 3 48.88 45.66 -26.61
C LYS A 3 47.47 45.56 -25.99
N THR A 4 46.46 45.26 -26.81
CA THR A 4 45.12 44.98 -26.35
C THR A 4 45.04 43.53 -25.87
N LEU A 5 44.76 43.36 -24.58
CA LEU A 5 44.55 42.03 -23.96
C LEU A 5 43.06 41.68 -24.13
N ILE A 6 42.75 40.66 -24.95
CA ILE A 6 41.38 40.12 -25.07
C ILE A 6 41.27 39.03 -24.01
N ALA A 7 40.45 39.28 -22.97
CA ALA A 7 40.09 38.27 -21.98
C ALA A 7 38.91 37.47 -22.54
N ILE A 8 39.11 36.19 -22.85
CA ILE A 8 38.07 35.26 -23.22
C ILE A 8 37.41 34.73 -21.93
N LEU A 9 36.19 35.17 -21.66
CA LEU A 9 35.40 34.68 -20.54
C LEU A 9 34.75 33.33 -20.97
N MET A 10 35.32 32.21 -20.51
CA MET A 10 34.71 30.91 -20.68
C MET A 10 33.51 30.80 -19.71
N LEU A 11 32.32 30.85 -20.24
CA LEU A 11 31.09 30.58 -19.51
C LEU A 11 30.93 29.04 -19.39
N CYS A 12 31.32 28.50 -18.24
CA CYS A 12 31.04 27.09 -17.90
C CYS A 12 29.50 26.93 -17.63
N VAL A 13 28.75 26.55 -18.62
CA VAL A 13 27.38 26.09 -18.41
C VAL A 13 27.45 24.68 -17.82
N SER A 14 27.28 24.57 -16.52
CA SER A 14 27.11 23.28 -15.84
C SER A 14 25.74 22.74 -16.24
N ILE A 15 25.70 21.83 -17.20
CA ILE A 15 24.51 21.01 -17.48
C ILE A 15 24.39 20.04 -16.29
N MET A 16 23.51 20.37 -15.35
CA MET A 16 23.07 19.39 -14.35
C MET A 16 22.28 18.32 -15.12
N ALA A 17 22.92 17.20 -15.40
CA ALA A 17 22.21 16.00 -15.86
C ALA A 17 21.32 15.54 -14.71
N THR A 18 20.04 15.85 -14.78
CA THR A 18 19.05 15.24 -13.89
C THR A 18 19.00 13.76 -14.23
N ALA A 19 19.35 12.90 -13.27
CA ALA A 19 19.19 11.47 -13.44
C ALA A 19 17.73 11.18 -13.79
N GLN A 20 17.51 10.34 -14.81
CA GLN A 20 16.15 9.92 -15.16
C GLN A 20 15.57 9.13 -13.97
N PRO A 21 14.29 9.37 -13.61
CA PRO A 21 13.63 8.58 -12.58
C PRO A 21 13.72 7.10 -12.92
N LYS A 22 14.00 6.27 -11.92
CA LYS A 22 14.05 4.82 -12.12
C LYS A 22 12.64 4.30 -12.32
N GLU A 23 12.48 3.39 -13.28
CA GLU A 23 11.23 2.69 -13.55
C GLU A 23 11.47 1.25 -13.99
N LYS A 24 10.52 0.37 -13.71
CA LYS A 24 10.59 -1.05 -14.07
C LYS A 24 9.20 -1.61 -14.33
N ILE A 25 9.06 -2.36 -15.42
CA ILE A 25 7.88 -3.19 -15.67
C ILE A 25 8.05 -4.48 -14.87
N VAL A 26 7.04 -4.81 -14.05
CA VAL A 26 7.01 -6.01 -13.22
C VAL A 26 6.03 -7.00 -13.83
N GLU A 27 6.47 -8.24 -14.07
CA GLU A 27 5.63 -9.36 -14.55
C GLU A 27 4.70 -8.95 -15.72
N ASP A 28 5.29 -8.40 -16.80
CA ASP A 28 4.58 -7.90 -17.98
C ASP A 28 3.48 -6.87 -17.70
N GLY A 29 3.62 -6.16 -16.57
CA GLY A 29 2.68 -5.14 -16.15
C GLY A 29 1.47 -5.67 -15.36
N GLY A 30 1.48 -6.94 -14.94
CA GLY A 30 0.40 -7.58 -14.20
C GLY A 30 -0.70 -8.18 -15.09
N THR A 31 -1.71 -8.81 -14.46
CA THR A 31 -2.80 -9.53 -15.11
C THR A 31 -4.06 -8.69 -15.32
N GLY A 32 -4.15 -7.52 -14.66
CA GLY A 32 -5.28 -6.61 -14.80
C GLY A 32 -5.42 -6.02 -16.21
N VAL A 33 -6.50 -5.27 -16.40
CA VAL A 33 -6.80 -4.65 -17.70
C VAL A 33 -5.86 -3.50 -18.07
N TYR A 34 -5.18 -2.93 -17.05
CA TYR A 34 -4.23 -1.83 -17.22
C TYR A 34 -2.81 -2.33 -16.94
N LYS A 35 -1.94 -2.31 -17.94
CA LYS A 35 -0.53 -2.67 -17.69
C LYS A 35 0.11 -1.64 -16.76
N ALA A 36 0.61 -2.10 -15.61
CA ALA A 36 1.21 -1.28 -14.60
C ALA A 36 2.73 -1.16 -14.72
N ILE A 37 3.28 -0.12 -14.12
CA ILE A 37 4.71 0.14 -13.98
C ILE A 37 5.03 0.53 -12.54
N MET A 38 6.18 0.09 -12.06
CA MET A 38 6.79 0.52 -10.81
C MET A 38 7.81 1.63 -11.11
N LYS A 39 7.73 2.76 -10.41
CA LYS A 39 8.62 3.92 -10.66
C LYS A 39 8.90 4.78 -9.44
N GLU A 40 9.97 5.55 -9.51
CA GLU A 40 10.23 6.68 -8.61
C GLU A 40 9.50 7.94 -9.09
N GLU A 41 9.06 8.77 -8.16
CA GLU A 41 8.57 10.11 -8.45
C GLU A 41 9.54 11.13 -7.83
N PRO A 42 10.09 12.07 -8.64
CA PRO A 42 11.12 13.01 -8.16
C PRO A 42 10.67 13.89 -6.98
N ASN A 43 9.37 14.11 -6.88
CA ASN A 43 8.75 14.92 -5.82
C ASN A 43 8.18 14.07 -4.67
N LEU A 44 8.51 12.77 -4.63
CA LEU A 44 8.16 11.85 -3.55
C LEU A 44 9.35 10.93 -3.23
N PRO A 45 10.44 11.47 -2.65
CA PRO A 45 11.62 10.68 -2.35
C PRO A 45 11.32 9.61 -1.30
N ALA A 46 12.07 8.49 -1.35
CA ALA A 46 11.90 7.34 -0.46
C ALA A 46 10.50 6.69 -0.50
N HIS A 47 9.87 6.75 -1.66
CA HIS A 47 8.64 6.02 -1.98
C HIS A 47 8.74 5.38 -3.36
N THR A 48 7.96 4.33 -3.55
CA THR A 48 7.81 3.65 -4.84
C THR A 48 6.35 3.75 -5.28
N VAL A 49 6.12 4.22 -6.49
CA VAL A 49 4.78 4.34 -7.08
C VAL A 49 4.55 3.22 -8.07
N PHE A 50 3.42 2.52 -7.93
CA PHE A 50 2.92 1.55 -8.90
C PHE A 50 1.63 2.11 -9.50
N VAL A 51 1.56 2.17 -10.82
CA VAL A 51 0.46 2.85 -11.51
C VAL A 51 0.27 2.28 -12.92
N PRO A 52 -0.94 2.31 -13.49
CA PRO A 52 -1.12 2.03 -14.91
C PRO A 52 -0.18 2.87 -15.79
N GLN A 53 0.46 2.24 -16.79
CA GLN A 53 1.37 2.94 -17.70
C GLN A 53 0.67 4.02 -18.51
N ASP A 54 -0.55 3.72 -18.97
CA ASP A 54 -1.37 4.67 -19.72
C ASP A 54 -2.39 5.36 -18.79
N LEU A 55 -2.03 6.57 -18.36
CA LEU A 55 -2.91 7.41 -17.55
C LEU A 55 -4.02 8.11 -18.37
N SER A 56 -4.05 7.99 -19.70
CA SER A 56 -5.10 8.57 -20.53
C SER A 56 -6.45 7.86 -20.35
N ALA A 57 -6.42 6.60 -19.87
CA ALA A 57 -7.63 5.85 -19.51
C ALA A 57 -8.36 6.41 -18.28
N PHE A 58 -7.73 7.32 -17.52
CA PHE A 58 -8.27 7.85 -16.26
C PHE A 58 -8.57 9.34 -16.35
N SER A 59 -9.63 9.75 -15.64
CA SER A 59 -10.15 11.11 -15.61
C SER A 59 -10.92 11.34 -14.32
N GLN A 60 -11.43 12.55 -14.10
CA GLN A 60 -12.30 12.86 -12.96
C GLN A 60 -13.57 11.99 -12.93
N ALA A 61 -14.07 11.51 -14.08
CA ALA A 61 -15.22 10.60 -14.16
C ALA A 61 -14.86 9.12 -13.96
N HIS A 62 -13.60 8.78 -14.11
CA HIS A 62 -13.05 7.42 -13.92
C HIS A 62 -11.66 7.53 -13.27
N PRO A 63 -11.60 7.90 -11.98
CA PRO A 63 -10.34 8.15 -11.31
C PRO A 63 -9.70 6.86 -10.77
N LEU A 64 -8.41 6.94 -10.44
CA LEU A 64 -7.63 5.90 -9.76
C LEU A 64 -7.86 5.99 -8.25
N PRO A 65 -8.49 5.01 -7.59
CA PRO A 65 -8.45 4.93 -6.13
C PRO A 65 -7.01 4.70 -5.64
N VAL A 66 -6.74 5.07 -4.40
CA VAL A 66 -5.40 5.08 -3.82
C VAL A 66 -5.22 3.94 -2.83
N LEU A 67 -4.11 3.23 -2.92
CA LEU A 67 -3.59 2.34 -1.89
C LEU A 67 -2.26 2.89 -1.38
N VAL A 68 -2.15 3.19 -0.09
CA VAL A 68 -0.87 3.49 0.57
C VAL A 68 -0.41 2.26 1.35
N TRP A 69 0.88 1.88 1.17
CA TRP A 69 1.40 0.60 1.65
C TRP A 69 2.64 0.76 2.52
N GLY A 70 2.61 0.08 3.69
CA GLY A 70 3.76 -0.10 4.57
C GLY A 70 4.36 -1.50 4.45
N ASN A 71 5.70 -1.59 4.45
CA ASN A 71 6.41 -2.84 4.22
C ASN A 71 6.65 -3.65 5.50
N GLY A 72 6.81 -4.98 5.35
CA GLY A 72 7.26 -5.86 6.41
C GLY A 72 8.64 -5.45 6.95
N ALA A 73 8.93 -5.80 8.21
CA ALA A 73 10.13 -5.41 8.94
C ALA A 73 10.42 -3.89 8.91
N CYS A 74 9.43 -3.06 8.62
CA CYS A 74 9.59 -1.62 8.36
C CYS A 74 10.70 -1.31 7.33
N THR A 75 10.93 -2.20 6.37
CA THR A 75 11.95 -1.96 5.34
C THR A 75 11.57 -0.74 4.50
N ASN A 76 12.55 0.11 4.22
CA ASN A 76 12.34 1.28 3.37
C ASN A 76 12.52 0.93 1.88
N SER A 77 11.91 -0.19 1.48
CA SER A 77 11.81 -0.70 0.11
C SER A 77 10.69 -1.74 0.01
N PRO A 78 9.84 -1.71 -1.00
CA PRO A 78 8.80 -2.71 -1.22
C PRO A 78 9.32 -4.01 -1.86
N TRP A 79 10.59 -4.37 -1.68
CA TRP A 79 11.24 -5.52 -2.32
C TRP A 79 10.48 -6.86 -2.11
N GLU A 80 9.93 -7.07 -0.92
CA GLU A 80 9.15 -8.28 -0.63
C GLU A 80 7.74 -8.28 -1.25
N HIS A 81 7.24 -7.10 -1.65
CA HIS A 81 5.83 -6.88 -1.97
C HIS A 81 5.59 -6.37 -3.41
N PHE A 82 6.64 -6.04 -4.18
CA PHE A 82 6.46 -5.32 -5.45
C PHE A 82 5.62 -6.07 -6.49
N LYS A 83 5.61 -7.41 -6.49
CA LYS A 83 4.76 -8.21 -7.39
C LYS A 83 3.28 -8.07 -7.04
N PHE A 84 2.96 -8.18 -5.75
CA PHE A 84 1.61 -7.98 -5.22
C PHE A 84 1.10 -6.56 -5.47
N LEU A 85 1.93 -5.55 -5.23
CA LEU A 85 1.56 -4.14 -5.40
C LEU A 85 1.39 -3.76 -6.87
N ASN A 86 2.23 -4.31 -7.76
CA ASN A 86 2.11 -4.12 -9.20
C ASN A 86 0.84 -4.80 -9.74
N GLU A 87 0.51 -5.99 -9.23
CA GLU A 87 -0.74 -6.67 -9.59
C GLU A 87 -1.96 -5.80 -9.24
N ILE A 88 -2.03 -5.26 -8.03
CA ILE A 88 -3.10 -4.33 -7.63
C ILE A 88 -3.16 -3.13 -8.56
N ALA A 89 -2.01 -2.51 -8.87
CA ALA A 89 -1.97 -1.34 -9.76
C ALA A 89 -2.49 -1.67 -11.17
N SER A 90 -2.25 -2.90 -11.67
CA SER A 90 -2.75 -3.36 -12.97
C SER A 90 -4.28 -3.43 -13.04
N HIS A 91 -4.96 -3.46 -11.89
CA HIS A 91 -6.41 -3.40 -11.79
C HIS A 91 -6.97 -1.98 -11.68
N GLY A 92 -6.15 -0.96 -11.99
CA GLY A 92 -6.58 0.44 -12.03
C GLY A 92 -6.57 1.10 -10.66
N TYR A 93 -5.45 1.02 -9.97
CA TYR A 93 -5.16 1.70 -8.71
C TYR A 93 -3.87 2.51 -8.81
N LEU A 94 -3.82 3.61 -8.09
CA LEU A 94 -2.57 4.27 -7.73
C LEU A 94 -2.10 3.64 -6.41
N VAL A 95 -0.97 2.94 -6.45
CA VAL A 95 -0.37 2.34 -5.25
C VAL A 95 0.91 3.09 -4.90
N VAL A 96 1.00 3.59 -3.68
CA VAL A 96 2.17 4.30 -3.16
C VAL A 96 2.72 3.52 -1.97
N ALA A 97 3.85 2.87 -2.17
CA ALA A 97 4.54 2.13 -1.12
C ALA A 97 5.65 2.96 -0.49
N THR A 98 5.81 2.83 0.83
CA THR A 98 6.96 3.41 1.52
C THR A 98 8.26 2.77 1.01
N GLY A 99 9.30 3.59 0.83
CA GLY A 99 10.64 3.11 0.51
C GLY A 99 11.04 3.18 -0.95
N HIS A 100 12.34 3.02 -1.15
CA HIS A 100 12.99 3.16 -2.43
C HIS A 100 12.63 2.02 -3.39
N ILE A 101 12.60 2.35 -4.68
CA ILE A 101 12.34 1.36 -5.74
C ILE A 101 13.36 0.21 -5.70
N PRO A 102 12.92 -1.05 -5.66
CA PRO A 102 13.80 -2.21 -5.69
C PRO A 102 14.25 -2.49 -7.13
N MET A 103 15.44 -2.02 -7.50
CA MET A 103 16.03 -2.30 -8.81
C MET A 103 16.77 -3.65 -8.86
N GLU A 104 17.24 -4.12 -7.70
CA GLU A 104 17.94 -5.39 -7.52
C GLU A 104 17.14 -6.29 -6.57
N GLU A 105 17.35 -7.61 -6.69
CA GLU A 105 16.64 -8.60 -5.84
C GLU A 105 17.38 -8.80 -4.51
N GLU A 106 17.72 -7.71 -3.83
CA GLU A 106 18.39 -7.74 -2.55
C GLU A 106 17.56 -7.03 -1.47
N PRO A 107 17.56 -7.57 -0.22
CA PRO A 107 16.91 -6.91 0.89
C PRO A 107 17.48 -5.52 1.14
N TRP A 108 16.62 -4.58 1.50
CA TRP A 108 17.03 -3.22 1.87
C TRP A 108 17.99 -3.22 3.07
N GLN A 109 19.13 -2.51 2.93
CA GLN A 109 20.17 -2.39 3.96
C GLN A 109 20.21 -1.00 4.63
N GLY A 110 19.35 -0.08 4.20
CA GLY A 110 19.30 1.29 4.68
C GLY A 110 18.39 1.50 5.92
N PRO A 111 18.10 2.76 6.26
CA PRO A 111 17.22 3.09 7.38
C PRO A 111 15.81 2.53 7.19
N MET A 112 15.12 2.27 8.29
CA MET A 112 13.74 1.79 8.27
C MET A 112 12.77 2.88 7.79
N SER A 113 11.61 2.46 7.25
CA SER A 113 10.51 3.36 6.95
C SER A 113 9.82 3.84 8.23
N THR A 114 9.12 4.95 8.13
CA THR A 114 8.40 5.58 9.24
C THR A 114 6.89 5.57 9.00
N THR A 115 6.10 5.73 10.08
CA THR A 115 4.65 5.94 9.97
C THR A 115 4.29 7.16 9.14
N GLN A 116 5.12 8.20 9.20
CA GLN A 116 4.92 9.46 8.48
C GLN A 116 4.94 9.26 6.96
N GLN A 117 5.72 8.32 6.43
CA GLN A 117 5.78 8.06 4.98
C GLN A 117 4.44 7.58 4.40
N GLN A 118 3.60 6.86 5.16
CA GLN A 118 2.24 6.55 4.68
C GLN A 118 1.37 7.81 4.57
N ILE A 119 1.52 8.74 5.50
CA ILE A 119 0.81 10.04 5.46
C ILE A 119 1.32 10.89 4.30
N GLU A 120 2.63 10.95 4.07
CA GLU A 120 3.24 11.63 2.92
C GLU A 120 2.75 11.06 1.59
N SER A 121 2.50 9.74 1.52
CA SER A 121 1.89 9.09 0.35
C SER A 121 0.50 9.65 0.04
N ILE A 122 -0.34 9.83 1.07
CA ILE A 122 -1.67 10.43 0.93
C ILE A 122 -1.54 11.91 0.51
N ASP A 123 -0.72 12.68 1.21
CA ASP A 123 -0.50 14.11 0.93
C ASP A 123 -0.04 14.32 -0.51
N TRP A 124 0.91 13.49 -0.97
CA TRP A 124 1.41 13.53 -2.33
C TRP A 124 0.31 13.24 -3.35
N ALA A 125 -0.50 12.20 -3.16
CA ALA A 125 -1.58 11.84 -4.08
C ALA A 125 -2.59 12.99 -4.22
N LEU A 126 -2.99 13.62 -3.11
CA LEU A 126 -3.88 14.78 -3.11
C LEU A 126 -3.25 15.96 -3.86
N ALA A 127 -1.98 16.25 -3.60
CA ALA A 127 -1.26 17.34 -4.24
C ALA A 127 -1.12 17.11 -5.76
N GLN A 128 -0.81 15.86 -6.18
CA GLN A 128 -0.71 15.53 -7.61
C GLN A 128 -2.05 15.68 -8.33
N ASN A 129 -3.14 15.23 -7.69
CA ASN A 129 -4.48 15.38 -8.29
C ASN A 129 -4.91 16.85 -8.47
N ALA A 130 -4.45 17.74 -7.60
CA ALA A 130 -4.76 19.17 -7.66
C ALA A 130 -3.83 19.97 -8.59
N ASN A 131 -2.65 19.45 -8.91
CA ASN A 131 -1.64 20.16 -9.69
C ASN A 131 -1.87 20.00 -11.19
N SER A 132 -2.26 21.08 -11.87
CA SER A 132 -2.53 21.09 -13.32
C SER A 132 -1.31 20.74 -14.21
N LYS A 133 -0.09 20.76 -13.65
CA LYS A 133 1.14 20.35 -14.35
C LYS A 133 1.50 18.88 -14.11
N SER A 134 0.78 18.20 -13.24
CA SER A 134 1.02 16.78 -12.94
C SER A 134 0.39 15.89 -14.02
N PRO A 135 1.04 14.75 -14.39
CA PRO A 135 0.40 13.73 -15.22
C PRO A 135 -0.81 13.09 -14.56
N TYR A 136 -0.95 13.24 -13.23
CA TYR A 136 -2.05 12.73 -12.41
C TYR A 136 -3.20 13.73 -12.21
N TYR A 137 -3.11 14.93 -12.81
CA TYR A 137 -4.11 15.98 -12.62
C TYR A 137 -5.54 15.47 -12.91
N GLN A 138 -6.43 15.58 -11.91
CA GLN A 138 -7.83 15.14 -11.99
C GLN A 138 -8.02 13.67 -12.39
N LYS A 139 -7.04 12.80 -12.06
CA LYS A 139 -7.10 11.37 -12.36
C LYS A 139 -7.08 10.48 -11.12
N ILE A 140 -6.85 11.04 -9.94
CA ILE A 140 -6.79 10.31 -8.67
C ILE A 140 -8.10 10.48 -7.91
N ASP A 141 -8.63 9.37 -7.39
CA ASP A 141 -9.76 9.40 -6.47
C ASP A 141 -9.29 9.69 -5.05
N VAL A 142 -9.23 10.97 -4.74
CA VAL A 142 -8.77 11.45 -3.42
C VAL A 142 -9.78 11.21 -2.29
N LYS A 143 -10.95 10.64 -2.59
CA LYS A 143 -12.00 10.30 -1.61
C LYS A 143 -12.02 8.82 -1.26
N ASN A 144 -11.35 7.99 -2.05
CA ASN A 144 -11.32 6.55 -1.92
C ASN A 144 -9.87 6.08 -1.71
N ILE A 145 -9.44 6.05 -0.44
CA ILE A 145 -8.06 5.75 -0.02
C ILE A 145 -8.06 4.56 0.92
N CYS A 146 -7.32 3.51 0.55
CA CYS A 146 -7.00 2.40 1.43
C CYS A 146 -5.63 2.61 2.06
N ALA A 147 -5.54 2.51 3.38
CA ALA A 147 -4.27 2.33 4.08
C ALA A 147 -4.03 0.84 4.35
N ALA A 148 -2.85 0.35 4.02
CA ALA A 148 -2.52 -1.06 4.17
C ALA A 148 -1.04 -1.29 4.48
N GLY A 149 -0.72 -2.48 4.96
CA GLY A 149 0.66 -2.87 5.16
C GLY A 149 0.80 -4.27 5.71
N MET A 150 1.99 -4.83 5.54
CA MET A 150 2.34 -6.16 6.02
C MET A 150 3.21 -6.06 7.26
N SER A 151 2.91 -6.90 8.30
CA SER A 151 3.72 -7.02 9.52
C SER A 151 3.99 -5.65 10.16
N CYS A 152 5.24 -5.19 10.24
CA CYS A 152 5.58 -3.85 10.71
C CYS A 152 4.82 -2.74 9.94
N GLY A 153 4.65 -2.86 8.62
CA GLY A 153 3.84 -1.92 7.83
C GLY A 153 2.36 -1.92 8.22
N GLY A 154 1.82 -3.08 8.64
CA GLY A 154 0.48 -3.16 9.21
C GLY A 154 0.36 -2.44 10.55
N LEU A 155 1.40 -2.50 11.40
CA LEU A 155 1.47 -1.72 12.63
C LEU A 155 1.54 -0.21 12.35
N GLN A 156 2.28 0.21 11.31
CA GLN A 156 2.29 1.60 10.85
C GLN A 156 0.91 2.06 10.37
N THR A 157 0.18 1.18 9.67
CA THR A 157 -1.19 1.43 9.23
C THR A 157 -2.14 1.59 10.43
N LEU A 158 -2.06 0.71 11.41
CA LEU A 158 -2.84 0.81 12.66
C LEU A 158 -2.48 2.07 13.47
N TYR A 159 -1.22 2.48 13.46
CA TYR A 159 -0.81 3.75 14.08
C TYR A 159 -1.51 4.96 13.44
N ASN A 160 -1.69 4.94 12.12
CA ASN A 160 -2.29 6.02 11.34
C ASN A 160 -3.82 5.89 11.17
N CYS A 161 -4.48 4.93 11.80
CA CYS A 161 -5.88 4.57 11.55
C CYS A 161 -6.90 5.70 11.78
N ALA A 162 -6.54 6.72 12.54
CA ALA A 162 -7.37 7.89 12.82
C ALA A 162 -7.34 8.96 11.72
N ASP A 163 -6.52 8.82 10.68
CA ASP A 163 -6.49 9.82 9.60
C ASP A 163 -7.84 9.81 8.85
N PRO A 164 -8.58 10.94 8.86
CA PRO A 164 -9.95 10.99 8.34
C PRO A 164 -10.06 10.80 6.82
N ARG A 165 -8.94 10.78 6.10
CA ARG A 165 -8.89 10.54 4.65
C ARG A 165 -8.91 9.06 4.30
N ILE A 166 -8.59 8.19 5.26
CA ILE A 166 -8.62 6.73 5.06
C ILE A 166 -10.09 6.28 5.03
N THR A 167 -10.48 5.56 3.99
CA THR A 167 -11.83 5.07 3.78
C THR A 167 -11.99 3.56 3.96
N THR A 168 -10.87 2.83 3.94
CA THR A 168 -10.80 1.41 4.31
C THR A 168 -9.38 1.02 4.69
N MET A 169 -9.22 -0.10 5.36
CA MET A 169 -7.91 -0.60 5.78
C MET A 169 -7.73 -2.08 5.42
N MET A 170 -6.48 -2.46 5.08
CA MET A 170 -6.06 -3.87 4.97
C MET A 170 -4.84 -4.11 5.86
N ILE A 171 -5.00 -4.94 6.87
CA ILE A 171 -3.95 -5.33 7.81
C ILE A 171 -3.48 -6.73 7.44
N CYS A 172 -2.28 -6.81 6.87
CA CYS A 172 -1.77 -8.04 6.27
C CYS A 172 -0.68 -8.65 7.15
N ASN A 173 -0.84 -9.92 7.55
CA ASN A 173 0.08 -10.65 8.43
C ASN A 173 0.56 -9.77 9.61
N SER A 174 -0.39 -9.10 10.28
CA SER A 174 -0.11 -8.10 11.31
C SER A 174 -1.23 -8.04 12.35
N GLY A 175 -0.97 -7.31 13.44
CA GLY A 175 -1.89 -7.04 14.53
C GLY A 175 -1.14 -6.45 15.72
N LEU A 176 -1.80 -5.66 16.55
CA LEU A 176 -1.23 -5.03 17.73
C LEU A 176 -0.84 -6.09 18.78
N PHE A 177 0.27 -5.90 19.45
CA PHE A 177 0.70 -6.83 20.50
C PHE A 177 -0.25 -6.77 21.71
N LYS A 178 -0.51 -7.93 22.34
CA LYS A 178 -1.37 -8.05 23.53
C LYS A 178 -0.84 -7.26 24.72
N GLN A 179 0.48 -7.15 24.84
CA GLN A 179 1.14 -6.32 25.84
C GLN A 179 2.11 -5.39 25.12
N SER A 180 1.72 -4.13 24.94
CA SER A 180 2.64 -3.12 24.48
C SER A 180 3.50 -2.66 25.66
N ASN A 181 4.77 -3.05 25.65
CA ASN A 181 5.77 -2.34 26.40
C ASN A 181 6.19 -1.13 25.57
N ALA A 182 6.06 0.07 26.09
CA ALA A 182 6.56 1.29 25.45
C ALA A 182 8.08 1.22 25.11
N ALA A 183 8.78 0.25 25.70
CA ALA A 183 10.17 -0.10 25.40
C ALA A 183 10.34 -0.97 24.13
N GLN A 184 9.26 -1.51 23.56
CA GLN A 184 9.29 -2.32 22.33
C GLN A 184 8.97 -1.44 21.12
N ALA A 185 9.87 -0.51 20.79
CA ALA A 185 9.79 0.19 19.52
C ALA A 185 10.13 -0.79 18.38
N VAL A 186 9.20 -1.02 17.46
CA VAL A 186 9.47 -1.73 16.20
C VAL A 186 9.74 -0.69 15.13
N GLY A 187 10.91 -0.75 14.50
CA GLY A 187 11.30 0.22 13.49
C GLY A 187 11.39 1.67 14.00
N GLY A 188 11.66 1.87 15.31
CA GLY A 188 11.72 3.21 15.91
C GLY A 188 10.36 3.86 16.17
N MET A 189 9.28 3.15 15.85
CA MET A 189 7.90 3.58 16.10
C MET A 189 7.47 3.15 17.51
N PRO A 190 6.85 4.04 18.32
CA PRO A 190 6.18 3.62 19.52
C PRO A 190 5.09 2.60 19.18
N MET A 191 5.06 1.48 19.89
CA MET A 191 4.02 0.46 19.67
C MET A 191 2.67 0.99 20.16
N PRO A 192 1.66 1.10 19.29
CA PRO A 192 0.32 1.46 19.74
C PRO A 192 -0.27 0.36 20.62
N GLU A 193 -1.01 0.76 21.63
CA GLU A 193 -1.77 -0.14 22.49
C GLU A 193 -3.06 -0.62 21.79
N LYS A 194 -3.67 -1.69 22.30
CA LYS A 194 -4.94 -2.22 21.77
C LYS A 194 -6.08 -1.20 21.76
N SER A 195 -6.07 -0.22 22.67
CA SER A 195 -7.02 0.90 22.68
C SER A 195 -7.00 1.72 21.37
N LYS A 196 -5.88 1.69 20.62
CA LYS A 196 -5.79 2.34 19.30
C LYS A 196 -6.82 1.80 18.29
N LEU A 197 -7.28 0.57 18.46
CA LEU A 197 -8.31 -0.03 17.60
C LEU A 197 -9.64 0.73 17.66
N GLU A 198 -9.94 1.43 18.78
CA GLU A 198 -11.15 2.24 18.94
C GLU A 198 -11.16 3.48 18.03
N GLU A 199 -9.98 3.91 17.53
CA GLU A 199 -9.86 5.03 16.61
C GLU A 199 -10.10 4.63 15.12
N ILE A 200 -10.21 3.32 14.83
CA ILE A 200 -10.58 2.85 13.49
C ILE A 200 -12.01 3.31 13.20
N HIS A 201 -12.21 4.03 12.10
CA HIS A 201 -13.51 4.62 11.74
C HIS A 201 -14.02 4.14 10.38
N THR A 202 -13.35 3.14 9.78
CA THR A 202 -13.62 2.63 8.43
C THR A 202 -13.71 1.11 8.42
N PRO A 203 -14.30 0.49 7.38
CA PRO A 203 -14.23 -0.96 7.19
C PRO A 203 -12.78 -1.46 7.17
N VAL A 204 -12.52 -2.59 7.84
CA VAL A 204 -11.18 -3.18 7.93
C VAL A 204 -11.19 -4.67 7.63
N ILE A 205 -10.20 -5.13 6.85
CA ILE A 205 -9.91 -6.55 6.65
C ILE A 205 -8.53 -6.89 7.22
N TYR A 206 -8.46 -7.99 7.96
CA TYR A 206 -7.20 -8.67 8.30
C TYR A 206 -6.99 -9.82 7.33
N ILE A 207 -5.81 -9.88 6.69
CA ILE A 207 -5.41 -10.98 5.80
C ILE A 207 -4.21 -11.66 6.46
N LEU A 208 -4.40 -12.87 7.01
CA LEU A 208 -3.42 -13.56 7.82
C LEU A 208 -2.96 -14.86 7.16
N GLY A 209 -1.78 -15.31 7.55
CA GLY A 209 -1.11 -16.51 7.04
C GLY A 209 -1.49 -17.83 7.73
N GLY A 210 -2.60 -17.84 8.49
CA GLY A 210 -2.98 -19.01 9.32
C GLY A 210 -2.17 -19.13 10.61
N THR A 211 -2.34 -20.23 11.34
CA THR A 211 -1.75 -20.44 12.69
C THR A 211 -0.21 -20.44 12.72
N GLU A 212 0.43 -20.68 11.58
CA GLU A 212 1.89 -20.61 11.45
C GLU A 212 2.40 -19.17 11.20
N ASP A 213 1.50 -18.20 11.03
CA ASP A 213 1.85 -16.79 10.97
C ASP A 213 2.12 -16.26 12.38
N ILE A 214 3.31 -15.72 12.62
CA ILE A 214 3.70 -15.13 13.92
C ILE A 214 2.79 -13.98 14.35
N ALA A 215 2.05 -13.36 13.41
CA ALA A 215 1.09 -12.30 13.68
C ALA A 215 -0.34 -12.82 13.89
N TYR A 216 -0.59 -14.13 13.69
CA TYR A 216 -1.94 -14.71 13.71
C TYR A 216 -2.71 -14.35 14.98
N GLU A 217 -2.14 -14.67 16.15
CA GLU A 217 -2.77 -14.43 17.45
C GLU A 217 -3.07 -12.94 17.70
N ASN A 218 -2.18 -12.05 17.24
CA ASN A 218 -2.35 -10.60 17.39
C ASN A 218 -3.47 -10.07 16.48
N GLY A 219 -3.49 -10.51 15.21
CA GLY A 219 -4.50 -10.10 14.24
C GLY A 219 -5.89 -10.64 14.57
N MET A 220 -5.99 -11.90 15.03
CA MET A 220 -7.25 -12.48 15.51
C MET A 220 -7.77 -11.74 16.75
N ASP A 221 -6.88 -11.41 17.68
CA ASP A 221 -7.23 -10.65 18.88
C ASP A 221 -7.72 -9.22 18.54
N ASP A 222 -7.06 -8.53 17.60
CA ASP A 222 -7.52 -7.23 17.08
C ASP A 222 -8.93 -7.36 16.48
N PHE A 223 -9.14 -8.31 15.60
CA PHE A 223 -10.44 -8.55 14.98
C PHE A 223 -11.55 -8.76 16.02
N HIS A 224 -11.28 -9.55 17.06
CA HIS A 224 -12.24 -9.81 18.12
C HIS A 224 -12.52 -8.59 19.02
N LEU A 225 -11.65 -7.58 19.04
CA LEU A 225 -11.85 -6.33 19.77
C LEU A 225 -12.59 -5.26 18.96
N ILE A 226 -12.62 -5.38 17.62
CA ILE A 226 -13.26 -4.38 16.75
C ILE A 226 -14.76 -4.69 16.64
N HIS A 227 -15.61 -3.86 17.28
CA HIS A 227 -17.06 -4.03 17.30
C HIS A 227 -17.85 -2.85 16.74
N HIS A 228 -17.20 -1.72 16.47
CA HIS A 228 -17.83 -0.43 16.13
C HIS A 228 -17.79 -0.08 14.64
N VAL A 229 -17.00 -0.82 13.85
CA VAL A 229 -16.93 -0.71 12.38
C VAL A 229 -17.06 -2.10 11.75
N PRO A 230 -17.44 -2.21 10.46
CA PRO A 230 -17.38 -3.47 9.74
C PRO A 230 -15.96 -4.04 9.71
N ALA A 231 -15.79 -5.27 10.20
CA ALA A 231 -14.50 -5.93 10.22
C ALA A 231 -14.64 -7.40 9.81
N CYS A 232 -13.68 -7.90 9.04
CA CYS A 232 -13.51 -9.32 8.79
C CYS A 232 -12.03 -9.72 8.88
N VAL A 233 -11.81 -11.00 9.20
CA VAL A 233 -10.50 -11.63 9.13
C VAL A 233 -10.58 -12.82 8.20
N VAL A 234 -9.61 -12.90 7.28
CA VAL A 234 -9.46 -14.00 6.35
C VAL A 234 -8.11 -14.66 6.56
N ASN A 235 -8.07 -15.98 6.51
CA ASN A 235 -6.84 -16.75 6.75
C ASN A 235 -6.55 -17.68 5.57
N TYR A 236 -5.26 -17.75 5.20
CA TYR A 236 -4.74 -18.72 4.25
C TYR A 236 -3.43 -19.31 4.81
N PRO A 237 -3.29 -20.66 4.96
CA PRO A 237 -2.23 -21.26 5.76
C PRO A 237 -0.88 -21.29 5.04
N VAL A 238 -0.20 -20.15 4.93
CA VAL A 238 1.10 -19.96 4.27
C VAL A 238 2.17 -19.35 5.18
N GLY A 239 1.83 -19.07 6.45
CA GLY A 239 2.73 -18.45 7.42
C GLY A 239 2.94 -16.95 7.18
N HIS A 240 3.89 -16.36 7.92
CA HIS A 240 4.10 -14.91 8.00
C HIS A 240 4.54 -14.26 6.69
N GLY A 241 5.22 -14.99 5.82
CA GLY A 241 5.66 -14.47 4.51
C GLY A 241 4.54 -14.21 3.52
N GLY A 242 3.31 -14.71 3.76
CA GLY A 242 2.20 -14.58 2.82
C GLY A 242 2.52 -15.13 1.42
N THR A 243 1.86 -14.59 0.41
CA THR A 243 2.10 -14.99 -0.99
C THR A 243 2.68 -13.86 -1.84
N TYR A 244 3.08 -12.72 -1.25
CA TYR A 244 3.46 -11.49 -1.95
C TYR A 244 4.57 -11.66 -3.00
N ARG A 245 5.52 -12.58 -2.77
CA ARG A 245 6.67 -12.87 -3.66
C ARG A 245 6.33 -13.85 -4.79
N GLN A 246 5.19 -14.52 -4.70
CA GLN A 246 4.72 -15.40 -5.77
C GLN A 246 4.36 -14.58 -7.02
N PRO A 247 4.31 -15.21 -8.22
CA PRO A 247 3.85 -14.52 -9.41
C PRO A 247 2.52 -13.79 -9.16
N HIS A 248 2.46 -12.52 -9.55
CA HIS A 248 1.29 -11.64 -9.37
C HIS A 248 0.78 -11.56 -7.92
N GLY A 249 1.66 -11.81 -6.92
CA GLY A 249 1.30 -11.78 -5.49
C GLY A 249 0.50 -13.00 -5.01
N GLY A 250 0.36 -14.04 -5.83
CA GLY A 250 -0.26 -15.32 -5.47
C GLY A 250 -1.71 -15.20 -4.98
N GLU A 251 -2.09 -16.06 -4.02
CA GLU A 251 -3.46 -16.16 -3.50
C GLU A 251 -3.94 -14.91 -2.74
N PHE A 252 -3.05 -14.05 -2.25
CA PHE A 252 -3.45 -12.84 -1.52
C PHE A 252 -3.97 -11.75 -2.47
N SER A 253 -3.45 -11.66 -3.71
CA SER A 253 -3.83 -10.63 -4.67
C SER A 253 -5.32 -10.62 -5.02
N PRO A 254 -5.97 -11.73 -5.41
CA PRO A 254 -7.38 -11.69 -5.75
C PRO A 254 -8.28 -11.33 -4.55
N ILE A 255 -7.86 -11.61 -3.32
CA ILE A 255 -8.59 -11.23 -2.11
C ILE A 255 -8.44 -9.73 -1.85
N ALA A 256 -7.22 -9.21 -1.92
CA ALA A 256 -6.95 -7.78 -1.76
C ALA A 256 -7.67 -6.95 -2.85
N ILE A 257 -7.59 -7.38 -4.12
CA ILE A 257 -8.26 -6.70 -5.23
C ILE A 257 -9.78 -6.72 -5.05
N ALA A 258 -10.37 -7.85 -4.64
CA ALA A 258 -11.80 -7.92 -4.39
C ALA A 258 -12.24 -6.99 -3.24
N TRP A 259 -11.42 -6.88 -2.17
CA TRP A 259 -11.67 -5.92 -1.09
C TRP A 259 -11.62 -4.48 -1.59
N LEU A 260 -10.57 -4.12 -2.32
CA LEU A 260 -10.39 -2.78 -2.86
C LEU A 260 -11.48 -2.42 -3.88
N ASP A 261 -11.83 -3.32 -4.78
CA ASP A 261 -12.90 -3.10 -5.76
C ASP A 261 -14.26 -2.89 -5.07
N TRP A 262 -14.54 -3.64 -3.99
CA TRP A 262 -15.76 -3.43 -3.22
C TRP A 262 -15.73 -2.09 -2.47
N GLN A 263 -14.68 -1.85 -1.67
CA GLN A 263 -14.65 -0.71 -0.75
C GLN A 263 -14.38 0.64 -1.44
N LEU A 264 -13.60 0.65 -2.52
CA LEU A 264 -13.16 1.89 -3.16
C LEU A 264 -13.86 2.16 -4.51
N LYS A 265 -14.45 1.13 -5.15
CA LYS A 265 -15.15 1.27 -6.44
C LYS A 265 -16.63 0.88 -6.36
N ASP A 266 -17.14 0.60 -5.15
CA ASP A 266 -18.53 0.13 -4.91
C ASP A 266 -18.94 -1.08 -5.79
N ASN A 267 -17.97 -1.96 -6.08
CA ASN A 267 -18.22 -3.13 -6.92
C ASN A 267 -18.94 -4.23 -6.12
N GLN A 268 -20.27 -4.31 -6.28
CA GLN A 268 -21.13 -5.26 -5.57
C GLN A 268 -20.87 -6.72 -6.00
N GLN A 269 -20.28 -6.97 -7.16
CA GLN A 269 -19.86 -8.32 -7.55
C GLN A 269 -18.61 -8.75 -6.75
N ALA A 270 -17.68 -7.83 -6.52
CA ALA A 270 -16.51 -8.08 -5.68
C ALA A 270 -16.90 -8.28 -4.20
N ALA A 271 -17.92 -7.58 -3.72
CA ALA A 271 -18.47 -7.76 -2.36
C ALA A 271 -18.87 -9.21 -2.06
N LYS A 272 -19.33 -9.97 -3.05
CA LYS A 272 -19.70 -11.40 -2.90
C LYS A 272 -18.54 -12.31 -2.49
N MET A 273 -17.31 -11.83 -2.62
CA MET A 273 -16.12 -12.53 -2.08
C MET A 273 -16.23 -12.69 -0.56
N PHE A 274 -16.84 -11.73 0.13
CA PHE A 274 -16.84 -11.62 1.58
C PHE A 274 -18.26 -11.71 2.19
N GLN A 275 -19.30 -11.31 1.47
CA GLN A 275 -20.65 -11.18 1.97
C GLN A 275 -21.51 -12.44 1.78
N GLY A 276 -22.63 -12.48 2.54
CA GLY A 276 -23.63 -13.53 2.47
C GLY A 276 -23.29 -14.77 3.28
N GLN A 277 -24.20 -15.74 3.27
CA GLN A 277 -24.08 -17.01 4.00
C GLN A 277 -22.95 -17.90 3.44
N TYR A 278 -22.70 -17.82 2.14
CA TYR A 278 -21.67 -18.60 1.45
C TYR A 278 -20.73 -17.66 0.66
N PRO A 279 -19.85 -16.93 1.36
CA PRO A 279 -18.91 -16.01 0.71
C PRO A 279 -18.05 -16.72 -0.33
N GLY A 280 -17.75 -16.03 -1.44
CA GLY A 280 -16.94 -16.58 -2.54
C GLY A 280 -15.57 -17.06 -2.11
N ILE A 281 -14.97 -16.44 -1.09
CA ILE A 281 -13.68 -16.83 -0.53
C ILE A 281 -13.66 -18.28 -0.03
N LEU A 282 -14.78 -18.81 0.48
CA LEU A 282 -14.88 -20.20 0.95
C LEU A 282 -14.89 -21.23 -0.19
N GLN A 283 -15.09 -20.79 -1.45
CA GLN A 283 -14.92 -21.64 -2.62
C GLN A 283 -13.45 -21.77 -3.05
N ARG A 284 -12.57 -20.95 -2.50
CA ARG A 284 -11.13 -21.01 -2.71
C ARG A 284 -10.51 -21.92 -1.66
N LYS A 285 -9.82 -22.96 -2.14
CA LYS A 285 -9.23 -23.98 -1.26
C LYS A 285 -8.27 -23.37 -0.25
N GLY A 286 -8.47 -23.67 1.02
CA GLY A 286 -7.59 -23.28 2.13
C GLY A 286 -7.93 -21.95 2.79
N TRP A 287 -8.83 -21.15 2.22
CA TRP A 287 -9.27 -19.92 2.82
C TRP A 287 -10.35 -20.12 3.88
N THR A 288 -10.30 -19.32 4.94
CA THR A 288 -11.37 -19.15 5.92
C THR A 288 -11.71 -17.66 6.06
N ILE A 289 -12.88 -17.37 6.60
CA ILE A 289 -13.34 -16.00 6.90
C ILE A 289 -14.15 -15.99 8.20
N GLU A 290 -13.88 -14.98 9.02
CA GLU A 290 -14.76 -14.58 10.13
C GLU A 290 -15.16 -13.12 9.95
N LYS A 291 -16.38 -12.77 10.39
CA LYS A 291 -16.98 -11.44 10.24
C LYS A 291 -17.56 -10.99 11.57
N ASN A 292 -17.44 -9.71 11.90
CA ASN A 292 -18.09 -9.17 13.06
C ASN A 292 -19.56 -8.81 12.79
N ASN A 293 -20.32 -8.49 13.84
CA ASN A 293 -21.74 -8.18 13.74
C ASN A 293 -22.08 -6.89 12.96
N MET A 294 -21.08 -6.08 12.62
CA MET A 294 -21.25 -4.85 11.82
C MET A 294 -21.10 -5.10 10.31
N PHE A 295 -20.55 -6.24 9.93
CA PHE A 295 -20.09 -6.50 8.55
C PHE A 295 -21.24 -6.67 7.54
N GLU A 296 -22.41 -7.18 7.98
CA GLU A 296 -23.57 -7.44 7.12
C GLU A 296 -24.70 -6.40 7.29
N LYS A 297 -24.42 -5.32 8.03
CA LYS A 297 -25.38 -4.22 8.22
C LYS A 297 -25.21 -3.14 7.16
#